data_35d459540dbcda91a70762fb7bb1823d
#
_entry.id   35d459540dbcda91a70762fb7bb1823d
#
_cell.length_a   1.000
_cell.length_b   1.000
_cell.length_c   1.000
_cell.angle_alpha   90.00
_cell.angle_beta   90.00
_cell.angle_gamma   90.00
#
_symmetry.space_group_name_H-M   'P 1'
#
loop_
_entity.id
_entity.type
_entity.pdbx_description
1 polymer ?
#
loop_
_entity_poly.entity_id
_entity_poly.type
_entity_poly.pdbx_seq_one_letter_code
_entity_poly.pdbx_strand_id
1 'polypeptide(L)'
;DRWTVTLTCGEHSDAKPWEPEFAKVKRQLGEWTVTVEGWEDTYISWLHDATIKVQVGDDVENALISGSQLLARWASSSDAKLNAHQRKTLEAAAATMADASLSPQERLAAATSSDVSELHTSNPLRDGLSPSAPQRFKVERPKASFAAWYQFFPRSEGAVYDDQHGRIKQGTLV
;
A
#
# COMPACT_ATOMS: atom_id res chain seq x y z
N ASP A 1 -0.02 11.11 11.23
CA ASP A 1 -0.54 9.76 10.96
C ASP A 1 -0.27 9.39 9.51
N ARG A 2 0.09 8.15 9.29
CA ARG A 2 0.36 7.60 7.96
C ARG A 2 -0.48 6.36 7.71
N TRP A 3 -0.85 6.10 6.48
CA TRP A 3 -1.67 4.93 6.13
C TRP A 3 -1.27 4.34 4.78
N THR A 4 -1.52 3.05 4.62
CA THR A 4 -1.29 2.31 3.39
C THR A 4 -2.51 1.46 3.07
N VAL A 5 -2.80 1.31 1.78
CA VAL A 5 -3.81 0.37 1.30
C VAL A 5 -3.09 -0.79 0.62
N THR A 6 -3.32 -2.00 1.08
CA THR A 6 -2.80 -3.22 0.48
C THR A 6 -3.92 -3.93 -0.27
N LEU A 7 -3.69 -4.23 -1.55
CA LEU A 7 -4.59 -5.00 -2.39
C LEU A 7 -3.96 -6.35 -2.69
N THR A 8 -4.69 -7.43 -2.44
CA THR A 8 -4.24 -8.80 -2.71
C THR A 8 -5.19 -9.51 -3.67
N CYS A 9 -4.68 -10.12 -4.73
CA CYS A 9 -5.44 -10.99 -5.63
C CYS A 9 -5.36 -12.45 -5.15
N GLY A 10 -6.50 -13.16 -5.11
CA GLY A 10 -6.78 -14.42 -4.42
C GLY A 10 -5.68 -15.48 -4.36
N GLU A 11 -5.15 -16.02 -5.44
CA GLU A 11 -4.18 -17.11 -5.41
C GLU A 11 -2.72 -16.69 -5.59
N HIS A 12 -2.44 -15.43 -5.84
CA HIS A 12 -1.09 -14.91 -6.04
C HIS A 12 -0.81 -13.80 -5.04
N SER A 13 -0.19 -14.17 -3.93
CA SER A 13 0.13 -13.28 -2.80
C SER A 13 1.37 -12.43 -3.04
N ASP A 14 1.39 -11.64 -4.08
CA ASP A 14 2.32 -10.53 -4.17
C ASP A 14 1.61 -9.28 -3.66
N ALA A 15 1.52 -9.16 -2.33
CA ALA A 15 1.10 -7.94 -1.68
C ALA A 15 2.10 -6.84 -2.05
N LYS A 16 1.71 -5.96 -2.96
CA LYS A 16 2.46 -4.75 -3.26
C LYS A 16 1.82 -3.58 -2.53
N PRO A 17 2.62 -2.70 -1.88
CA PRO A 17 2.09 -1.45 -1.36
C PRO A 17 1.42 -0.69 -2.51
N TRP A 18 0.34 0.01 -2.21
CA TRP A 18 -0.37 0.78 -3.21
C TRP A 18 0.54 1.88 -3.80
N GLU A 19 0.99 1.65 -5.01
CA GLU A 19 1.40 2.72 -5.91
C GLU A 19 0.16 3.19 -6.68
N PRO A 20 0.09 4.45 -7.15
CA PRO A 20 -1.07 5.00 -7.87
C PRO A 20 -1.38 4.29 -9.20
N GLU A 21 -0.93 3.09 -9.40
CA GLU A 21 -1.19 2.22 -10.52
C GLU A 21 -2.49 1.40 -10.39
N PHE A 22 -3.53 2.01 -9.81
CA PHE A 22 -4.90 1.45 -9.84
C PHE A 22 -5.31 1.01 -11.25
N ALA A 23 -4.67 1.57 -12.27
CA ALA A 23 -4.87 1.18 -13.66
C ALA A 23 -4.37 -0.24 -13.98
N LYS A 24 -3.36 -0.77 -13.25
CA LYS A 24 -2.87 -2.15 -13.46
C LYS A 24 -3.76 -3.19 -12.79
N VAL A 25 -4.30 -2.87 -11.62
CA VAL A 25 -5.23 -3.74 -10.89
C VAL A 25 -6.51 -4.01 -11.69
N LYS A 26 -7.01 -3.01 -12.42
CA LYS A 26 -8.19 -3.15 -13.30
C LYS A 26 -8.05 -4.20 -14.41
N ARG A 27 -6.87 -4.74 -14.66
CA ARG A 27 -6.64 -5.74 -15.72
C ARG A 27 -6.69 -7.18 -15.24
N GLN A 28 -6.62 -7.40 -13.93
CA GLN A 28 -6.72 -8.75 -13.36
C GLN A 28 -8.14 -8.99 -12.83
N LEU A 29 -8.85 -9.88 -13.51
CA LEU A 29 -10.18 -10.31 -13.10
C LEU A 29 -10.06 -11.29 -11.93
N GLY A 30 -11.05 -11.30 -11.05
CA GLY A 30 -11.13 -12.28 -9.98
C GLY A 30 -11.44 -11.69 -8.61
N GLU A 31 -11.26 -12.51 -7.59
CA GLU A 31 -11.48 -12.14 -6.19
C GLU A 31 -10.27 -11.35 -5.65
N TRP A 32 -10.55 -10.23 -5.00
CA TRP A 32 -9.55 -9.35 -4.41
C TRP A 32 -9.87 -9.09 -2.95
N THR A 33 -8.85 -8.84 -2.19
CA THR A 33 -8.99 -8.39 -0.80
C THR A 33 -8.27 -7.05 -0.64
N VAL A 34 -8.93 -6.10 0.02
CA VAL A 34 -8.35 -4.84 0.42
C VAL A 34 -8.20 -4.79 1.94
N THR A 35 -7.04 -4.38 2.39
CA THR A 35 -6.75 -4.09 3.80
C THR A 35 -6.14 -2.69 3.89
N VAL A 36 -6.63 -1.88 4.81
CA VAL A 36 -6.07 -0.56 5.10
C VAL A 36 -5.27 -0.68 6.40
N GLU A 37 -4.03 -0.25 6.37
CA GLU A 37 -3.14 -0.21 7.53
C GLU A 37 -2.87 1.24 7.89
N GLY A 38 -3.07 1.60 9.15
CA GLY A 38 -2.72 2.90 9.71
C GLY A 38 -1.63 2.75 10.76
N TRP A 39 -0.73 3.71 10.85
CA TRP A 39 0.32 3.74 11.88
C TRP A 39 0.74 5.16 12.22
N GLU A 40 1.40 5.31 13.35
CA GLU A 40 2.00 6.56 13.76
C GLU A 40 3.37 6.73 13.11
N ASP A 41 3.59 7.88 12.44
CA ASP A 41 4.88 8.23 11.85
C ASP A 41 5.74 8.99 12.87
N THR A 42 6.30 8.23 13.81
CA THR A 42 7.11 8.78 14.90
C THR A 42 8.38 9.50 14.40
N TYR A 43 8.94 9.06 13.26
CA TYR A 43 10.13 9.71 12.69
C TYR A 43 9.82 11.13 12.22
N ILE A 44 8.75 11.34 11.49
CA ILE A 44 8.38 12.69 11.01
C ILE A 44 7.97 13.60 12.16
N SER A 45 7.23 13.08 13.15
CA SER A 45 6.86 13.85 14.34
C SER A 45 8.08 14.30 15.10
N TRP A 46 9.01 13.37 15.38
CA TRP A 46 10.29 13.69 16.02
C TRP A 46 11.12 14.68 15.20
N LEU A 47 11.26 14.48 13.89
CA LEU A 47 12.07 15.34 13.02
C LEU A 47 11.56 16.77 13.00
N HIS A 48 10.25 16.97 12.97
CA HIS A 48 9.64 18.29 13.05
C HIS A 48 10.05 19.01 14.34
N ASP A 49 9.88 18.36 15.48
CA ASP A 49 10.19 18.93 16.78
C ASP A 49 11.70 19.17 16.95
N ALA A 50 12.54 18.20 16.57
CA ALA A 50 13.99 18.32 16.64
C ALA A 50 14.52 19.47 15.77
N THR A 51 13.95 19.68 14.58
CA THR A 51 14.35 20.80 13.71
C THR A 51 14.09 22.15 14.38
N ILE A 52 12.92 22.32 15.00
CA ILE A 52 12.57 23.55 15.73
C ILE A 52 13.52 23.76 16.92
N LYS A 53 13.73 22.71 17.73
CA LYS A 53 14.58 22.76 18.91
C LYS A 53 16.04 23.11 18.58
N VAL A 54 16.59 22.54 17.51
CA VAL A 54 17.96 22.85 17.05
C VAL A 54 18.04 24.29 16.52
N GLN A 55 17.00 24.82 15.88
CA GLN A 55 16.98 26.21 15.41
C GLN A 55 16.88 27.22 16.55
N VAL A 56 16.08 26.93 17.55
CA VAL A 56 15.85 27.83 18.70
C VAL A 56 16.96 27.68 19.74
N GLY A 57 17.65 26.55 19.79
CA GLY A 57 18.69 26.25 20.78
C GLY A 57 18.13 25.81 22.13
N ASP A 58 16.90 25.31 22.16
CA ASP A 58 16.24 24.85 23.38
C ASP A 58 16.07 23.31 23.39
N ASP A 59 16.41 22.69 24.52
CA ASP A 59 16.30 21.22 24.76
C ASP A 59 16.91 20.35 23.61
N VAL A 60 17.97 20.88 22.99
CA VAL A 60 18.61 20.32 21.78
C VAL A 60 19.16 18.92 22.04
N GLU A 61 19.88 18.74 23.16
CA GLU A 61 20.53 17.46 23.46
C GLU A 61 19.53 16.33 23.64
N ASN A 62 18.43 16.56 24.36
CA ASN A 62 17.39 15.56 24.53
C ASN A 62 16.71 15.22 23.19
N ALA A 63 16.49 16.20 22.32
CA ALA A 63 15.92 15.97 20.99
C ALA A 63 16.82 15.08 20.14
N LEU A 64 18.14 15.32 20.15
CA LEU A 64 19.12 14.54 19.38
C LEU A 64 19.32 13.13 19.93
N ILE A 65 19.37 12.97 21.25
CA ILE A 65 19.44 11.65 21.90
C ILE A 65 18.19 10.84 21.59
N SER A 66 17.02 11.46 21.69
CA SER A 66 15.74 10.79 21.35
C SER A 66 15.72 10.31 19.89
N GLY A 67 16.24 11.13 18.98
CA GLY A 67 16.37 10.77 17.57
C GLY A 67 17.36 9.64 17.32
N SER A 68 18.51 9.64 18.00
CA SER A 68 19.48 8.53 17.96
C SER A 68 18.83 7.22 18.39
N GLN A 69 18.08 7.23 19.50
CA GLN A 69 17.35 6.07 20.00
C GLN A 69 16.25 5.62 19.03
N LEU A 70 15.55 6.57 18.42
CA LEU A 70 14.52 6.29 17.41
C LEU A 70 15.11 5.58 16.19
N LEU A 71 16.22 6.09 15.62
CA LEU A 71 16.88 5.46 14.48
C LEU A 71 17.45 4.08 14.83
N ALA A 72 18.02 3.90 16.02
CA ALA A 72 18.49 2.59 16.48
C ALA A 72 17.33 1.58 16.63
N ARG A 73 16.18 2.01 17.16
CA ARG A 73 14.96 1.21 17.25
C ARG A 73 14.46 0.86 15.86
N TRP A 74 14.46 1.80 14.92
CA TRP A 74 14.08 1.54 13.54
C TRP A 74 15.01 0.53 12.88
N ALA A 75 16.33 0.64 13.04
CA ALA A 75 17.30 -0.33 12.53
C ALA A 75 17.07 -1.76 13.06
N SER A 76 16.58 -1.89 14.30
CA SER A 76 16.32 -3.18 14.94
C SER A 76 14.90 -3.73 14.67
N SER A 77 14.03 -2.93 14.06
CA SER A 77 12.64 -3.33 13.79
C SER A 77 12.56 -4.48 12.79
N SER A 78 11.79 -5.53 13.14
CA SER A 78 11.44 -6.62 12.24
C SER A 78 10.42 -6.20 11.18
N ASP A 79 9.52 -5.28 11.54
CA ASP A 79 8.37 -4.88 10.73
C ASP A 79 8.77 -3.94 9.59
N ALA A 80 9.87 -3.22 9.74
CA ALA A 80 10.42 -2.36 8.70
C ALA A 80 11.04 -3.13 7.52
N LYS A 81 11.23 -4.46 7.65
CA LYS A 81 11.78 -5.35 6.61
C LYS A 81 13.09 -4.84 5.97
N LEU A 82 13.95 -4.28 6.79
CA LEU A 82 15.23 -3.71 6.36
C LEU A 82 16.23 -4.80 5.96
N ASN A 83 16.98 -4.55 4.89
CA ASN A 83 18.14 -5.36 4.55
C ASN A 83 19.38 -4.97 5.40
N ALA A 84 20.49 -5.72 5.31
CA ALA A 84 21.68 -5.49 6.10
C ALA A 84 22.34 -4.12 5.85
N HIS A 85 22.29 -3.62 4.62
CA HIS A 85 22.84 -2.30 4.28
C HIS A 85 21.99 -1.18 4.90
N GLN A 86 20.69 -1.27 4.75
CA GLN A 86 19.73 -0.32 5.31
C GLN A 86 19.83 -0.22 6.84
N ARG A 87 19.99 -1.37 7.53
CA ARG A 87 20.23 -1.40 8.97
C ARG A 87 21.50 -0.62 9.35
N LYS A 88 22.61 -0.88 8.65
CA LYS A 88 23.87 -0.19 8.87
C LYS A 88 23.76 1.32 8.63
N THR A 89 23.02 1.74 7.63
CA THR A 89 22.76 3.17 7.36
C THR A 89 22.08 3.83 8.56
N LEU A 90 21.03 3.22 9.10
CA LEU A 90 20.34 3.75 10.27
C LEU A 90 21.18 3.70 11.53
N GLU A 91 21.95 2.63 11.74
CA GLU A 91 22.90 2.51 12.87
C GLU A 91 23.98 3.58 12.81
N ALA A 92 24.54 3.85 11.61
CA ALA A 92 25.53 4.90 11.41
C ALA A 92 24.94 6.29 11.67
N ALA A 93 23.74 6.56 11.17
CA ALA A 93 23.04 7.82 11.44
C ALA A 93 22.75 7.99 12.95
N ALA A 94 22.29 6.92 13.62
CA ALA A 94 22.04 6.92 15.05
C ALA A 94 23.34 7.21 15.86
N ALA A 95 24.45 6.58 15.47
CA ALA A 95 25.76 6.82 16.10
C ALA A 95 26.25 8.28 15.93
N THR A 96 26.11 8.83 14.71
CA THR A 96 26.45 10.23 14.44
C THR A 96 25.57 11.17 15.26
N MET A 97 24.31 10.89 15.42
CA MET A 97 23.42 11.69 16.26
C MET A 97 23.77 11.63 17.75
N ALA A 98 24.33 10.53 18.23
CA ALA A 98 24.76 10.36 19.60
C ALA A 98 26.11 11.03 19.88
N ASP A 99 26.86 11.41 18.86
CA ASP A 99 28.20 11.98 19.00
C ASP A 99 28.18 13.46 19.44
N ALA A 100 28.36 13.69 20.73
CA ALA A 100 28.35 15.02 21.30
C ALA A 100 29.57 15.90 20.89
N SER A 101 30.55 15.34 20.16
CA SER A 101 31.68 16.12 19.61
C SER A 101 31.29 16.91 18.36
N LEU A 102 30.20 16.53 17.71
CA LEU A 102 29.64 17.18 16.52
C LEU A 102 28.65 18.28 16.89
N SER A 103 28.53 19.26 16.01
CA SER A 103 27.51 20.30 16.17
C SER A 103 26.10 19.74 16.08
N PRO A 104 25.10 20.36 16.73
CA PRO A 104 23.70 19.94 16.63
C PRO A 104 23.18 19.85 15.19
N GLN A 105 23.64 20.75 14.33
CA GLN A 105 23.28 20.78 12.93
C GLN A 105 23.83 19.58 12.15
N GLU A 106 25.11 19.21 12.39
CA GLU A 106 25.70 18.03 11.77
C GLU A 106 25.04 16.74 12.23
N ARG A 107 24.73 16.65 13.53
CA ARG A 107 23.99 15.51 14.10
C ARG A 107 22.59 15.37 13.49
N LEU A 108 21.85 16.47 13.37
CA LEU A 108 20.51 16.46 12.75
C LEU A 108 20.60 16.13 11.24
N ALA A 109 21.64 16.62 10.54
CA ALA A 109 21.87 16.34 9.13
C ALA A 109 22.05 14.84 8.85
N ALA A 110 22.64 14.08 9.78
CA ALA A 110 22.76 12.64 9.64
C ALA A 110 21.40 11.94 9.57
N ALA A 111 20.42 12.40 10.36
CA ALA A 111 19.05 11.86 10.34
C ALA A 111 18.26 12.28 9.11
N THR A 112 18.59 13.39 8.46
CA THR A 112 17.91 13.92 7.28
C THR A 112 18.64 13.61 5.97
N SER A 113 19.66 12.75 6.01
CA SER A 113 20.38 12.34 4.81
C SER A 113 19.44 11.75 3.76
N SER A 114 19.85 11.80 2.48
CA SER A 114 19.07 11.21 1.36
C SER A 114 18.72 9.76 1.63
N ASP A 115 19.69 8.99 2.14
CA ASP A 115 19.53 7.56 2.39
C ASP A 115 18.48 7.28 3.48
N VAL A 116 18.46 8.04 4.57
CA VAL A 116 17.46 7.92 5.64
C VAL A 116 16.07 8.36 5.12
N SER A 117 16.01 9.41 4.32
CA SER A 117 14.76 9.91 3.72
C SER A 117 14.16 8.88 2.75
N GLU A 118 14.99 8.22 1.96
CA GLU A 118 14.59 7.15 1.05
C GLU A 118 14.09 5.91 1.81
N LEU A 119 14.78 5.56 2.91
CA LEU A 119 14.33 4.50 3.82
C LEU A 119 13.00 4.82 4.48
N HIS A 120 12.79 6.07 4.90
CA HIS A 120 11.52 6.49 5.45
C HIS A 120 10.37 6.33 4.44
N THR A 121 10.63 6.56 3.16
CA THR A 121 9.61 6.37 2.11
C THR A 121 9.34 4.91 1.82
N SER A 122 10.37 4.07 1.75
CA SER A 122 10.28 2.68 1.32
C SER A 122 10.01 1.68 2.45
N ASN A 123 10.60 1.91 3.61
CA ASN A 123 10.60 1.00 4.76
C ASN A 123 10.37 1.74 6.09
N PRO A 124 9.27 2.48 6.27
CA PRO A 124 9.04 3.29 7.46
C PRO A 124 8.98 2.45 8.74
N LEU A 125 9.38 3.05 9.85
CA LEU A 125 9.02 2.54 11.17
C LEU A 125 7.51 2.72 11.38
N ARG A 126 6.79 1.62 11.65
CA ARG A 126 5.33 1.61 11.75
C ARG A 126 4.91 1.36 13.19
N ASP A 127 4.88 2.43 13.98
CA ASP A 127 4.46 2.34 15.38
C ASP A 127 2.93 2.29 15.48
N GLY A 128 2.41 1.46 16.39
CA GLY A 128 0.98 1.34 16.60
C GLY A 128 0.20 0.84 15.37
N LEU A 129 0.83 -0.01 14.54
CA LEU A 129 0.20 -0.55 13.34
C LEU A 129 -1.18 -1.12 13.63
N SER A 130 -2.19 -0.57 12.96
CA SER A 130 -3.59 -0.97 13.11
C SER A 130 -4.16 -1.33 11.73
N PRO A 131 -4.31 -2.62 11.40
CA PRO A 131 -4.95 -3.06 10.18
C PRO A 131 -6.47 -3.02 10.29
N SER A 132 -7.16 -2.66 9.21
CA SER A 132 -8.61 -2.85 9.09
C SER A 132 -8.95 -4.32 8.91
N ALA A 133 -10.21 -4.68 9.15
CA ALA A 133 -10.72 -5.96 8.69
C ALA A 133 -10.59 -6.06 7.15
N PRO A 134 -10.12 -7.22 6.61
CA PRO A 134 -10.02 -7.43 5.19
C PRO A 134 -11.41 -7.36 4.52
N GLN A 135 -11.53 -6.57 3.46
CA GLN A 135 -12.74 -6.44 2.66
C GLN A 135 -12.54 -7.16 1.32
N ARG A 136 -13.46 -8.06 0.98
CA ARG A 136 -13.43 -8.80 -0.29
C ARG A 136 -14.26 -8.07 -1.34
N PHE A 137 -13.75 -8.03 -2.56
CA PHE A 137 -14.48 -7.55 -3.72
C PHE A 137 -14.08 -8.34 -4.96
N LYS A 138 -14.93 -8.31 -5.96
CA LYS A 138 -14.71 -9.03 -7.22
C LYS A 138 -14.51 -8.04 -8.36
N VAL A 139 -13.41 -8.21 -9.10
CA VAL A 139 -13.15 -7.48 -10.34
C VAL A 139 -13.71 -8.28 -11.49
N GLU A 140 -14.80 -7.79 -12.06
CA GLU A 140 -15.49 -8.41 -13.19
C GLU A 140 -14.96 -7.89 -14.52
N ARG A 141 -15.21 -8.64 -15.59
CA ARG A 141 -14.93 -8.19 -16.96
C ARG A 141 -15.65 -6.86 -17.24
N PRO A 142 -15.10 -5.96 -18.08
CA PRO A 142 -15.72 -4.65 -18.36
C PRO A 142 -17.17 -4.76 -18.89
N LYS A 143 -17.49 -5.84 -19.62
CA LYS A 143 -18.86 -6.10 -20.13
C LYS A 143 -19.83 -6.59 -19.07
N ALA A 144 -19.40 -6.91 -17.84
CA ALA A 144 -20.32 -7.34 -16.78
C ALA A 144 -21.23 -6.19 -16.29
N SER A 145 -20.84 -4.94 -16.53
CA SER A 145 -21.66 -3.76 -16.23
C SER A 145 -22.79 -3.54 -17.24
N PHE A 146 -22.77 -4.27 -18.35
CA PHE A 146 -23.79 -4.17 -19.40
C PHE A 146 -24.49 -5.51 -19.52
N ALA A 147 -25.77 -5.55 -19.19
CA ALA A 147 -26.63 -6.70 -19.38
C ALA A 147 -27.74 -6.35 -20.37
N ALA A 148 -27.86 -7.17 -21.40
CA ALA A 148 -29.04 -7.16 -22.28
C ALA A 148 -29.75 -8.50 -22.09
N TRP A 149 -31.01 -8.42 -21.72
CA TRP A 149 -31.85 -9.59 -21.54
C TRP A 149 -32.72 -9.75 -22.78
N TYR A 150 -32.61 -10.89 -23.43
CA TYR A 150 -33.45 -11.25 -24.56
C TYR A 150 -34.33 -12.41 -24.15
N GLN A 151 -35.62 -12.26 -24.37
CA GLN A 151 -36.58 -13.35 -24.22
C GLN A 151 -37.05 -13.76 -25.62
N PHE A 152 -36.97 -15.02 -25.93
CA PHE A 152 -37.49 -15.58 -27.15
C PHE A 152 -38.08 -16.96 -26.88
N PHE A 153 -38.99 -17.38 -27.74
CA PHE A 153 -39.58 -18.70 -27.65
C PHE A 153 -38.92 -19.60 -28.69
N PRO A 154 -38.08 -20.58 -28.27
CA PRO A 154 -37.32 -21.42 -29.20
C PRO A 154 -38.18 -22.12 -30.25
N ARG A 155 -39.43 -22.44 -29.90
CA ARG A 155 -40.36 -23.06 -30.82
C ARG A 155 -40.89 -22.12 -31.92
N SER A 156 -40.85 -20.81 -31.67
CA SER A 156 -41.31 -19.79 -32.61
C SER A 156 -40.18 -19.26 -33.47
N GLU A 157 -38.93 -19.29 -32.95
CA GLU A 157 -37.76 -18.81 -33.67
C GLU A 157 -37.43 -19.75 -34.82
N GLY A 158 -37.45 -19.23 -36.05
CA GLY A 158 -37.26 -20.02 -37.28
C GLY A 158 -38.43 -20.96 -37.61
N ALA A 159 -39.59 -20.77 -36.98
CA ALA A 159 -40.80 -21.54 -37.32
C ALA A 159 -41.30 -21.15 -38.71
N VAL A 160 -41.66 -22.13 -39.52
CA VAL A 160 -42.16 -21.97 -40.88
C VAL A 160 -43.54 -22.65 -40.98
N TYR A 161 -44.45 -21.98 -41.64
CA TYR A 161 -45.75 -22.60 -41.94
C TYR A 161 -45.58 -23.58 -43.11
N ASP A 162 -46.01 -24.81 -42.90
CA ASP A 162 -45.99 -25.88 -43.92
C ASP A 162 -47.37 -25.92 -44.59
N ASP A 163 -47.50 -25.27 -45.73
CA ASP A 163 -48.73 -25.17 -46.48
C ASP A 163 -49.21 -26.51 -46.97
N GLN A 164 -48.35 -27.49 -47.20
CA GLN A 164 -48.71 -28.81 -47.71
C GLN A 164 -49.41 -29.66 -46.65
N HIS A 165 -49.14 -29.44 -45.39
CA HIS A 165 -49.68 -30.21 -44.28
C HIS A 165 -50.56 -29.36 -43.35
N GLY A 166 -50.75 -28.06 -43.64
CA GLY A 166 -51.61 -27.16 -42.89
C GLY A 166 -51.15 -26.98 -41.42
N ARG A 167 -49.84 -27.04 -41.15
CA ARG A 167 -49.31 -26.96 -39.79
C ARG A 167 -48.02 -26.11 -39.68
N ILE A 168 -47.75 -25.60 -38.49
CA ILE A 168 -46.51 -24.90 -38.20
C ILE A 168 -45.41 -25.93 -37.92
N LYS A 169 -44.34 -25.93 -38.70
CA LYS A 169 -43.10 -26.62 -38.37
C LYS A 169 -42.31 -25.77 -37.36
N GLN A 170 -42.13 -26.30 -36.18
CA GLN A 170 -41.43 -25.59 -35.11
C GLN A 170 -39.95 -25.34 -35.45
N GLY A 171 -39.45 -24.20 -35.04
CA GLY A 171 -38.03 -23.90 -35.07
C GLY A 171 -37.24 -24.77 -34.08
N THR A 172 -35.95 -24.91 -34.33
CA THR A 172 -34.99 -25.58 -33.44
C THR A 172 -33.83 -24.68 -33.23
N LEU A 173 -33.27 -24.71 -32.01
CA LEU A 173 -31.99 -24.10 -31.74
C LEU A 173 -30.91 -24.92 -32.45
N VAL A 174 -30.13 -24.27 -33.31
CA VAL A 174 -28.98 -24.85 -34.02
C VAL A 174 -27.74 -24.35 -33.31
#